data_3d9b26e1770058955c19fab50c05bb24
#
_entry.id   3d9b26e1770058955c19fab50c05bb24
#
_cell.length_a   1.000
_cell.length_b   1.000
_cell.length_c   1.000
_cell.angle_alpha   90.00
_cell.angle_beta   90.00
_cell.angle_gamma   90.00
#
_symmetry.space_group_name_H-M   'P 1'
#
loop_
_entity.id
_entity.type
_entity.pdbx_description
1 polymer ?
#
loop_
_entity_poly.entity_id
_entity_poly.type
_entity_poly.pdbx_seq_one_letter_code
_entity_poly.pdbx_strand_id
1 'polypeptide(L)'
;INTSVCQTVSEAMEEITFLRENTKKIGESCDFRLGISGTHPTALCKDQTFVDNESYQWVSNQLGYYAQRNITFANHVHVAVNGEECAMHVANSLRRWIAPLLALSANSPFFEGELTGLRSSRTFQFSVFPRTNIPDHFNNFNEYKSIINKYLESNTIEKPRQIWWKIRPHIEFGTIEFRICDAQRSLRNIEMLAALSQALVYRAVEDYNSGTLIESFNLEFLNDGLWKAARFPLDTKMIDPANNEVCTLLEQIEQMMDYVHASLQYFNNAHIIKTVHHICNNGTEGDDQIKVYSESGIEALKQYLMDNIEFKLS
;
A
#
# COMPACT_ATOMS: atom_id res chain seq x y z
N ILE A 1 -7.06 8.86 -9.11
CA ILE A 1 -6.34 8.94 -10.40
C ILE A 1 -5.60 7.64 -10.64
N ASN A 2 -5.50 7.19 -11.89
CA ASN A 2 -4.81 5.97 -12.30
C ASN A 2 -3.97 6.28 -13.51
N THR A 3 -2.77 5.69 -13.59
CA THR A 3 -1.98 5.70 -14.82
C THR A 3 -2.57 4.74 -15.86
N SER A 4 -2.16 4.86 -17.08
CA SER A 4 -2.23 3.81 -18.10
C SER A 4 -1.28 2.65 -17.73
N VAL A 5 -1.22 1.63 -18.59
CA VAL A 5 -0.20 0.58 -18.45
C VAL A 5 1.14 1.15 -18.93
N CYS A 6 2.08 1.30 -17.99
CA CYS A 6 3.42 1.82 -18.24
C CYS A 6 4.44 0.69 -18.38
N GLN A 7 5.45 0.89 -19.21
CA GLN A 7 6.54 -0.08 -19.39
C GLN A 7 7.64 0.08 -18.33
N THR A 8 7.80 1.29 -17.81
CA THR A 8 8.82 1.64 -16.81
C THR A 8 8.24 2.42 -15.65
N VAL A 9 8.97 2.44 -14.54
CA VAL A 9 8.63 3.30 -13.39
C VAL A 9 8.69 4.78 -13.78
N SER A 10 9.67 5.17 -14.61
CA SER A 10 9.79 6.54 -15.11
C SER A 10 8.53 7.00 -15.86
N GLU A 11 8.01 6.20 -16.80
CA GLU A 11 6.75 6.50 -17.48
C GLU A 11 5.59 6.66 -16.50
N ALA A 12 5.48 5.76 -15.53
CA ALA A 12 4.44 5.85 -14.52
C ALA A 12 4.55 7.15 -13.69
N MET A 13 5.78 7.58 -13.38
CA MET A 13 6.03 8.81 -12.64
C MET A 13 5.71 10.08 -13.45
N GLU A 14 6.02 10.08 -14.73
CA GLU A 14 5.64 11.17 -15.64
C GLU A 14 4.11 11.33 -15.69
N GLU A 15 3.40 10.21 -15.84
CA GLU A 15 1.94 10.22 -15.91
C GLU A 15 1.28 10.61 -14.57
N ILE A 16 1.77 10.11 -13.42
CA ILE A 16 1.30 10.52 -12.10
C ILE A 16 1.53 12.02 -11.85
N THR A 17 2.68 12.54 -12.25
CA THR A 17 3.00 13.96 -12.14
C THR A 17 2.01 14.80 -12.95
N PHE A 18 1.77 14.43 -14.20
CA PHE A 18 0.78 15.07 -15.07
C PHE A 18 -0.64 15.02 -14.49
N LEU A 19 -1.06 13.86 -13.98
CA LEU A 19 -2.38 13.67 -13.37
C LEU A 19 -2.54 14.52 -12.10
N ARG A 20 -1.51 14.65 -11.27
CA ARG A 20 -1.51 15.53 -10.10
C ARG A 20 -1.66 16.99 -10.49
N GLU A 21 -0.89 17.46 -11.48
CA GLU A 21 -0.99 18.83 -11.97
C GLU A 21 -2.39 19.14 -12.52
N ASN A 22 -2.97 18.21 -13.28
CA ASN A 22 -4.32 18.39 -13.81
C ASN A 22 -5.37 18.42 -12.68
N THR A 23 -5.25 17.55 -11.67
CA THR A 23 -6.15 17.57 -10.52
C THR A 23 -6.06 18.89 -9.76
N LYS A 24 -4.84 19.47 -9.62
CA LYS A 24 -4.65 20.78 -9.04
C LYS A 24 -5.38 21.86 -9.84
N LYS A 25 -5.24 21.89 -11.18
CA LYS A 25 -5.93 22.85 -12.06
C LYS A 25 -7.47 22.72 -11.95
N ILE A 26 -7.98 21.50 -11.85
CA ILE A 26 -9.41 21.24 -11.60
C ILE A 26 -9.80 21.82 -10.24
N GLY A 27 -8.99 21.62 -9.19
CA GLY A 27 -9.21 22.20 -7.88
C GLY A 27 -9.33 23.74 -7.92
N GLU A 28 -8.42 24.40 -8.64
CA GLU A 28 -8.47 25.85 -8.83
C GLU A 28 -9.73 26.34 -9.53
N SER A 29 -10.30 25.54 -10.46
CA SER A 29 -11.53 25.86 -11.17
C SER A 29 -12.82 25.51 -10.41
N CYS A 30 -12.75 24.60 -9.45
CA CYS A 30 -13.87 24.06 -8.67
C CYS A 30 -13.85 24.48 -7.19
N ASP A 31 -12.96 25.40 -6.82
CA ASP A 31 -12.78 25.93 -5.46
C ASP A 31 -12.49 24.87 -4.40
N PHE A 32 -11.57 23.93 -4.72
CA PHE A 32 -11.00 23.03 -3.73
C PHE A 32 -9.49 22.96 -3.79
N ARG A 33 -8.85 22.58 -2.68
CA ARG A 33 -7.40 22.36 -2.59
C ARG A 33 -7.12 20.87 -2.35
N LEU A 34 -6.05 20.39 -2.98
CA LEU A 34 -5.55 19.03 -2.73
C LEU A 34 -4.85 18.97 -1.38
N GLY A 35 -5.10 17.90 -0.64
CA GLY A 35 -4.28 17.42 0.47
C GLY A 35 -4.02 15.94 0.26
N ILE A 36 -2.83 15.45 0.58
CA ILE A 36 -2.49 14.02 0.41
C ILE A 36 -2.04 13.42 1.73
N SER A 37 -2.76 12.38 2.15
CA SER A 37 -2.50 11.58 3.35
C SER A 37 -3.19 10.23 3.15
N GLY A 38 -2.86 9.20 3.94
CA GLY A 38 -3.55 7.90 3.87
C GLY A 38 -4.97 7.94 4.45
N THR A 39 -5.28 8.91 5.34
CA THR A 39 -6.62 9.23 5.85
C THR A 39 -6.81 10.73 5.87
N HIS A 40 -8.03 11.22 5.70
CA HIS A 40 -8.29 12.65 5.90
C HIS A 40 -8.18 12.97 7.41
N PRO A 41 -7.35 13.97 7.83
CA PRO A 41 -7.04 14.16 9.23
C PRO A 41 -8.24 14.55 10.10
N THR A 42 -9.21 15.29 9.55
CA THR A 42 -10.31 15.88 10.34
C THR A 42 -11.72 15.56 9.83
N ALA A 43 -11.86 14.95 8.63
CA ALA A 43 -13.18 14.63 8.11
C ALA A 43 -13.88 13.59 8.98
N LEU A 44 -15.13 13.87 9.35
CA LEU A 44 -15.96 12.92 10.07
C LEU A 44 -16.61 11.94 9.10
N CYS A 45 -16.52 10.67 9.40
CA CYS A 45 -17.10 9.61 8.55
C CYS A 45 -18.60 9.81 8.30
N LYS A 46 -19.34 10.22 9.34
CA LYS A 46 -20.81 10.44 9.28
C LYS A 46 -21.24 11.56 8.31
N ASP A 47 -20.33 12.47 8.00
CA ASP A 47 -20.61 13.64 7.15
C ASP A 47 -20.26 13.37 5.67
N GLN A 48 -19.74 12.17 5.36
CA GLN A 48 -19.34 11.80 4.01
C GLN A 48 -20.49 11.14 3.24
N THR A 49 -20.60 11.48 1.96
CA THR A 49 -21.55 10.87 1.04
C THR A 49 -20.85 9.92 0.09
N PHE A 50 -21.51 8.79 -0.23
CA PHE A 50 -21.02 7.89 -1.26
C PHE A 50 -21.23 8.49 -2.65
N VAL A 51 -20.26 8.23 -3.54
CA VAL A 51 -20.46 8.50 -4.96
C VAL A 51 -21.63 7.63 -5.45
N ASP A 52 -22.56 8.23 -6.15
CA ASP A 52 -23.75 7.54 -6.66
C ASP A 52 -23.38 6.67 -7.87
N ASN A 53 -22.88 5.46 -7.58
CA ASN A 53 -22.70 4.40 -8.57
C ASN A 53 -22.93 3.02 -7.95
N GLU A 54 -23.23 2.03 -8.78
CA GLU A 54 -23.55 0.66 -8.35
C GLU A 54 -22.46 0.03 -7.45
N SER A 55 -21.19 0.26 -7.75
CA SER A 55 -20.08 -0.34 -6.99
C SER A 55 -20.03 0.20 -5.56
N TYR A 56 -20.24 1.49 -5.35
CA TYR A 56 -20.26 2.09 -4.01
C TYR A 56 -21.55 1.81 -3.27
N GLN A 57 -22.69 1.73 -3.98
CA GLN A 57 -23.95 1.29 -3.41
C GLN A 57 -23.85 -0.15 -2.91
N TRP A 58 -23.20 -1.05 -3.66
CA TRP A 58 -22.92 -2.41 -3.21
C TRP A 58 -22.08 -2.41 -1.92
N VAL A 59 -20.98 -1.63 -1.85
CA VAL A 59 -20.15 -1.50 -0.64
C VAL A 59 -20.96 -1.01 0.55
N SER A 60 -21.79 0.02 0.35
CA SER A 60 -22.68 0.58 1.38
C SER A 60 -23.64 -0.47 1.92
N ASN A 61 -24.27 -1.25 1.03
CA ASN A 61 -25.23 -2.29 1.40
C ASN A 61 -24.55 -3.47 2.16
N GLN A 62 -23.33 -3.84 1.76
CA GLN A 62 -22.60 -4.95 2.39
C GLN A 62 -22.06 -4.59 3.78
N LEU A 63 -21.60 -3.36 3.98
CA LEU A 63 -20.86 -2.96 5.17
C LEU A 63 -21.69 -2.10 6.13
N GLY A 64 -22.84 -1.58 5.69
CA GLY A 64 -23.74 -0.77 6.50
C GLY A 64 -23.00 0.42 7.11
N TYR A 65 -23.14 0.60 8.43
CA TYR A 65 -22.54 1.69 9.18
C TYR A 65 -21.00 1.82 8.93
N TYR A 66 -20.30 0.71 8.80
CA TYR A 66 -18.84 0.72 8.63
C TYR A 66 -18.40 1.20 7.24
N ALA A 67 -19.26 1.17 6.23
CA ALA A 67 -18.94 1.67 4.91
C ALA A 67 -18.53 3.14 4.91
N GLN A 68 -19.13 3.97 5.75
CA GLN A 68 -18.82 5.39 5.90
C GLN A 68 -17.39 5.64 6.41
N ARG A 69 -16.76 4.67 7.07
CA ARG A 69 -15.38 4.78 7.57
C ARG A 69 -14.32 4.65 6.48
N ASN A 70 -14.71 4.42 5.24
CA ASN A 70 -13.80 4.30 4.10
C ASN A 70 -13.34 5.66 3.56
N ILE A 71 -12.86 6.54 4.44
CA ILE A 71 -12.16 7.78 4.06
C ILE A 71 -10.66 7.48 4.07
N THR A 72 -10.26 6.59 3.18
CA THR A 72 -8.89 6.08 3.12
C THR A 72 -8.32 6.20 1.71
N PHE A 73 -7.05 6.62 1.63
CA PHE A 73 -6.36 6.87 0.38
C PHE A 73 -5.06 6.06 0.32
N ALA A 74 -4.79 5.47 -0.83
CA ALA A 74 -3.69 4.54 -1.00
C ALA A 74 -2.91 4.78 -2.29
N ASN A 75 -1.68 4.32 -2.31
CA ASN A 75 -0.93 4.03 -3.51
C ASN A 75 -1.05 2.54 -3.81
N HIS A 76 -1.78 2.19 -4.87
CA HIS A 76 -1.82 0.82 -5.38
C HIS A 76 -0.83 0.68 -6.52
N VAL A 77 -0.08 -0.40 -6.52
CA VAL A 77 0.88 -0.72 -7.58
C VAL A 77 0.53 -2.07 -8.18
N HIS A 78 0.35 -2.11 -9.49
CA HIS A 78 0.15 -3.33 -10.26
C HIS A 78 1.41 -3.66 -11.05
N VAL A 79 1.93 -4.87 -10.87
CA VAL A 79 3.09 -5.37 -11.62
C VAL A 79 2.70 -6.61 -12.39
N ALA A 80 2.90 -6.62 -13.71
CA ALA A 80 2.55 -7.74 -14.57
C ALA A 80 3.39 -8.99 -14.25
N VAL A 81 2.74 -10.15 -14.27
CA VAL A 81 3.38 -11.46 -14.14
C VAL A 81 2.81 -12.41 -15.16
N ASN A 82 3.67 -13.09 -15.91
CA ASN A 82 3.27 -14.08 -16.87
C ASN A 82 2.93 -15.42 -16.18
N GLY A 83 1.72 -15.93 -16.44
CA GLY A 83 1.26 -17.21 -15.92
C GLY A 83 0.58 -17.09 -14.53
N GLU A 84 -0.63 -17.61 -14.46
CA GLU A 84 -1.49 -17.53 -13.27
C GLU A 84 -0.88 -18.30 -12.09
N GLU A 85 -0.27 -19.44 -12.34
CA GLU A 85 0.40 -20.26 -11.32
C GLU A 85 1.60 -19.52 -10.74
N CYS A 86 2.46 -18.95 -11.60
CA CYS A 86 3.58 -18.13 -11.19
C CYS A 86 3.11 -16.93 -10.35
N ALA A 87 2.09 -16.21 -10.83
CA ALA A 87 1.56 -15.04 -10.11
C ALA A 87 1.05 -15.40 -8.70
N MET A 88 0.42 -16.56 -8.55
CA MET A 88 -0.07 -17.03 -7.25
C MET A 88 1.09 -17.36 -6.29
N HIS A 89 2.09 -18.12 -6.72
CA HIS A 89 3.27 -18.44 -5.90
C HIS A 89 4.09 -17.19 -5.55
N VAL A 90 4.28 -16.29 -6.51
CA VAL A 90 4.93 -15.00 -6.27
C VAL A 90 4.16 -14.17 -5.24
N ALA A 91 2.82 -14.11 -5.32
CA ALA A 91 2.03 -13.40 -4.31
C ALA A 91 2.17 -14.02 -2.91
N ASN A 92 2.21 -15.36 -2.79
CA ASN A 92 2.49 -16.04 -1.54
C ASN A 92 3.82 -15.58 -0.93
N SER A 93 4.88 -15.55 -1.75
CA SER A 93 6.22 -15.14 -1.31
C SER A 93 6.28 -13.68 -0.87
N LEU A 94 5.59 -12.80 -1.59
CA LEU A 94 5.65 -11.37 -1.33
C LEU A 94 4.89 -10.93 -0.06
N ARG A 95 4.10 -11.80 0.57
CA ARG A 95 3.46 -11.53 1.88
C ARG A 95 4.46 -11.13 2.95
N ARG A 96 5.69 -11.65 2.89
CA ARG A 96 6.78 -11.32 3.81
C ARG A 96 7.11 -9.82 3.82
N TRP A 97 6.94 -9.13 2.68
CA TRP A 97 7.36 -7.75 2.50
C TRP A 97 6.25 -6.71 2.75
N ILE A 98 5.07 -7.17 3.18
CA ILE A 98 3.93 -6.28 3.46
C ILE A 98 4.24 -5.34 4.63
N ALA A 99 4.86 -5.82 5.71
CA ALA A 99 5.22 -4.98 6.85
C ALA A 99 6.29 -3.93 6.51
N PRO A 100 7.43 -4.27 5.85
CA PRO A 100 8.39 -3.29 5.36
C PRO A 100 7.80 -2.22 4.43
N LEU A 101 6.96 -2.61 3.47
CA LEU A 101 6.32 -1.66 2.56
C LEU A 101 5.36 -0.72 3.28
N LEU A 102 4.59 -1.21 4.26
CA LEU A 102 3.76 -0.36 5.11
C LEU A 102 4.60 0.61 5.92
N ALA A 103 5.67 0.13 6.54
CA ALA A 103 6.56 0.95 7.36
C ALA A 103 7.17 2.11 6.58
N LEU A 104 7.62 1.86 5.34
CA LEU A 104 8.18 2.90 4.46
C LEU A 104 7.13 3.88 3.92
N SER A 105 5.85 3.49 3.88
CA SER A 105 4.77 4.28 3.31
C SER A 105 3.79 4.86 4.33
N ALA A 106 4.03 4.69 5.62
CA ALA A 106 3.11 5.14 6.67
C ALA A 106 2.86 6.66 6.59
N ASN A 107 1.62 7.06 6.36
CA ASN A 107 1.22 8.46 6.14
C ASN A 107 -0.22 8.74 6.57
N SER A 108 -0.70 8.13 7.67
CA SER A 108 -2.08 8.33 8.16
C SER A 108 -2.18 8.27 9.69
N PRO A 109 -1.49 9.16 10.42
CA PRO A 109 -1.53 9.14 11.88
C PRO A 109 -2.81 9.74 12.48
N PHE A 110 -3.61 10.45 11.70
CA PHE A 110 -4.83 11.12 12.15
C PHE A 110 -6.09 10.50 11.55
N PHE A 111 -7.16 10.50 12.34
CA PHE A 111 -8.48 10.09 11.89
C PHE A 111 -9.57 10.80 12.71
N GLU A 112 -10.55 11.42 12.04
CA GLU A 112 -11.66 12.17 12.66
C GLU A 112 -11.21 13.25 13.66
N GLY A 113 -10.10 13.92 13.40
CA GLY A 113 -9.56 14.99 14.23
C GLY A 113 -8.58 14.54 15.33
N GLU A 114 -8.46 13.24 15.54
CA GLU A 114 -7.66 12.67 16.63
C GLU A 114 -6.34 12.07 16.14
N LEU A 115 -5.27 12.22 16.94
CA LEU A 115 -4.04 11.48 16.78
C LEU A 115 -4.27 10.04 17.25
N THR A 116 -4.31 9.10 16.33
CA THR A 116 -4.69 7.70 16.59
C THR A 116 -3.65 6.90 17.38
N GLY A 117 -2.43 7.42 17.47
CA GLY A 117 -1.28 6.71 18.00
C GLY A 117 -0.68 5.69 17.02
N LEU A 118 -1.22 5.56 15.80
CA LEU A 118 -0.67 4.77 14.71
C LEU A 118 0.06 5.70 13.73
N ARG A 119 1.05 5.19 13.00
CA ARG A 119 1.66 5.86 11.84
C ARG A 119 0.86 5.63 10.56
N SER A 120 0.21 4.44 10.47
CA SER A 120 -0.77 4.13 9.43
C SER A 120 -2.08 3.63 10.05
N SER A 121 -2.99 4.54 10.37
CA SER A 121 -4.35 4.21 10.79
C SER A 121 -5.21 3.71 9.63
N ARG A 122 -4.92 4.14 8.40
CA ARG A 122 -5.59 3.67 7.18
C ARG A 122 -5.68 2.15 7.12
N THR A 123 -4.57 1.47 7.41
CA THR A 123 -4.51 0.00 7.34
C THR A 123 -5.57 -0.66 8.23
N PHE A 124 -5.81 -0.11 9.44
CA PHE A 124 -6.80 -0.65 10.38
C PHE A 124 -8.21 -0.14 10.13
N GLN A 125 -8.38 1.10 9.69
CA GLN A 125 -9.69 1.60 9.26
C GLN A 125 -10.25 0.75 8.09
N PHE A 126 -9.39 0.42 7.12
CA PHE A 126 -9.77 -0.45 6.02
C PHE A 126 -9.95 -1.91 6.43
N SER A 127 -9.25 -2.39 7.47
CA SER A 127 -9.34 -3.77 7.97
C SER A 127 -10.65 -4.10 8.71
N VAL A 128 -11.50 -3.11 8.96
CA VAL A 128 -12.88 -3.34 9.40
C VAL A 128 -13.71 -4.04 8.31
N PHE A 129 -13.31 -3.89 7.05
CA PHE A 129 -13.96 -4.52 5.91
C PHE A 129 -13.51 -5.99 5.77
N PRO A 130 -14.41 -6.89 5.39
CA PRO A 130 -14.06 -8.28 5.18
C PRO A 130 -13.10 -8.43 4.00
N ARG A 131 -12.30 -9.46 4.02
CA ARG A 131 -11.35 -9.84 2.94
C ARG A 131 -10.31 -8.75 2.61
N THR A 132 -9.85 -8.01 3.64
CA THR A 132 -8.82 -6.97 3.54
C THR A 132 -7.52 -7.35 4.25
N ASN A 133 -7.44 -8.54 4.81
CA ASN A 133 -6.28 -9.11 5.50
C ASN A 133 -5.11 -9.41 4.54
N ILE A 134 -3.98 -9.82 5.10
CA ILE A 134 -2.98 -10.57 4.34
C ILE A 134 -3.61 -11.90 3.98
N PRO A 135 -3.62 -12.33 2.70
CA PRO A 135 -4.22 -13.59 2.31
C PRO A 135 -3.49 -14.78 2.95
N ASP A 136 -4.18 -15.89 3.06
CA ASP A 136 -3.56 -17.15 3.44
C ASP A 136 -2.63 -17.66 2.33
N HIS A 137 -1.88 -18.72 2.60
CA HIS A 137 -1.09 -19.43 1.60
C HIS A 137 -2.01 -20.27 0.71
N PHE A 138 -1.80 -20.23 -0.59
CA PHE A 138 -2.48 -21.08 -1.57
C PHE A 138 -1.47 -22.05 -2.18
N ASN A 139 -1.78 -23.36 -2.21
CA ASN A 139 -0.87 -24.36 -2.73
C ASN A 139 -0.74 -24.34 -4.26
N ASN A 140 -1.75 -23.83 -4.96
CA ASN A 140 -1.79 -23.72 -6.42
C ASN A 140 -2.91 -22.77 -6.85
N PHE A 141 -2.88 -22.36 -8.11
CA PHE A 141 -3.86 -21.43 -8.66
C PHE A 141 -5.30 -21.97 -8.65
N ASN A 142 -5.49 -23.28 -8.75
CA ASN A 142 -6.83 -23.88 -8.70
C ASN A 142 -7.46 -23.72 -7.30
N GLU A 143 -6.68 -23.85 -6.22
CA GLU A 143 -7.15 -23.58 -4.86
C GLU A 143 -7.57 -22.11 -4.71
N TYR A 144 -6.71 -21.17 -5.14
CA TYR A 144 -7.03 -19.75 -5.17
C TYR A 144 -8.33 -19.45 -5.91
N LYS A 145 -8.48 -19.99 -7.13
CA LYS A 145 -9.67 -19.82 -7.96
C LYS A 145 -10.92 -20.47 -7.32
N SER A 146 -10.76 -21.62 -6.67
CA SER A 146 -11.84 -22.30 -5.97
C SER A 146 -12.42 -21.43 -4.84
N ILE A 147 -11.58 -20.76 -4.06
CA ILE A 147 -12.03 -19.88 -2.98
C ILE A 147 -12.80 -18.67 -3.55
N ILE A 148 -12.31 -18.07 -4.63
CA ILE A 148 -13.00 -16.96 -5.30
C ILE A 148 -14.38 -17.43 -5.81
N ASN A 149 -14.43 -18.59 -6.46
CA ASN A 149 -15.69 -19.15 -6.98
C ASN A 149 -16.69 -19.41 -5.85
N LYS A 150 -16.24 -19.95 -4.71
CA LYS A 150 -17.12 -20.16 -3.53
C LYS A 150 -17.68 -18.83 -2.99
N TYR A 151 -16.91 -17.75 -2.99
CA TYR A 151 -17.43 -16.44 -2.62
C TYR A 151 -18.46 -15.91 -3.62
N LEU A 152 -18.29 -16.17 -4.92
CA LEU A 152 -19.27 -15.83 -5.95
C LEU A 152 -20.54 -16.68 -5.81
N GLU A 153 -20.42 -17.99 -5.67
CA GLU A 153 -21.52 -18.95 -5.50
C GLU A 153 -22.36 -18.66 -4.24
N SER A 154 -21.70 -18.23 -3.15
CA SER A 154 -22.39 -17.87 -1.90
C SER A 154 -22.94 -16.45 -1.90
N ASN A 155 -22.84 -15.70 -2.99
CA ASN A 155 -23.19 -14.28 -3.10
C ASN A 155 -22.48 -13.37 -2.07
N THR A 156 -21.32 -13.82 -1.57
CA THR A 156 -20.48 -13.03 -0.66
C THR A 156 -19.81 -11.86 -1.41
N ILE A 157 -19.50 -12.10 -2.69
CA ILE A 157 -19.05 -11.09 -3.65
C ILE A 157 -19.79 -11.29 -4.98
N GLU A 158 -19.89 -10.24 -5.77
CA GLU A 158 -20.44 -10.27 -7.13
C GLU A 158 -19.33 -10.35 -8.20
N LYS A 159 -18.14 -9.84 -7.85
CA LYS A 159 -16.98 -9.73 -8.75
C LYS A 159 -15.69 -10.03 -7.99
N PRO A 160 -14.71 -10.74 -8.59
CA PRO A 160 -13.43 -11.06 -7.94
C PRO A 160 -12.70 -9.83 -7.38
N ARG A 161 -12.82 -8.67 -8.02
CA ARG A 161 -12.22 -7.41 -7.56
C ARG A 161 -12.72 -6.91 -6.21
N GLN A 162 -13.81 -7.47 -5.66
CA GLN A 162 -14.34 -7.16 -4.33
C GLN A 162 -13.63 -7.92 -3.19
N ILE A 163 -12.57 -8.65 -3.51
CA ILE A 163 -11.59 -9.16 -2.55
C ILE A 163 -10.48 -8.12 -2.45
N TRP A 164 -10.28 -7.57 -1.26
CA TRP A 164 -9.38 -6.41 -1.04
C TRP A 164 -8.14 -6.78 -0.23
N TRP A 165 -7.62 -8.00 -0.37
CA TRP A 165 -6.39 -8.42 0.30
C TRP A 165 -5.25 -7.43 0.09
N LYS A 166 -4.35 -7.31 1.05
CA LYS A 166 -3.22 -6.37 1.05
C LYS A 166 -2.23 -6.60 -0.10
N ILE A 167 -2.18 -7.83 -0.58
CA ILE A 167 -1.51 -8.24 -1.82
C ILE A 167 -2.37 -9.32 -2.48
N ARG A 168 -2.52 -9.26 -3.79
CA ARG A 168 -3.30 -10.27 -4.51
C ARG A 168 -2.86 -10.45 -5.97
N PRO A 169 -2.93 -11.67 -6.50
CA PRO A 169 -2.96 -11.88 -7.94
C PRO A 169 -4.27 -11.29 -8.49
N HIS A 170 -4.18 -10.36 -9.43
CA HIS A 170 -5.35 -9.77 -10.08
C HIS A 170 -5.60 -10.48 -11.40
N ILE A 171 -6.57 -11.42 -11.41
CA ILE A 171 -6.80 -12.35 -12.54
C ILE A 171 -7.10 -11.61 -13.85
N GLU A 172 -7.96 -10.58 -13.79
CA GLU A 172 -8.39 -9.83 -14.98
C GLU A 172 -7.26 -9.05 -15.66
N PHE A 173 -6.26 -8.61 -14.87
CA PHE A 173 -5.14 -7.77 -15.36
C PHE A 173 -3.84 -8.55 -15.55
N GLY A 174 -3.76 -9.79 -15.06
CA GLY A 174 -2.52 -10.56 -15.08
C GLY A 174 -1.39 -9.92 -14.28
N THR A 175 -1.71 -9.35 -13.12
CA THR A 175 -0.78 -8.59 -12.28
C THR A 175 -0.77 -9.07 -10.84
N ILE A 176 0.32 -8.79 -10.12
CA ILE A 176 0.32 -8.70 -8.66
C ILE A 176 -0.05 -7.26 -8.25
N GLU A 177 -1.07 -7.11 -7.44
CA GLU A 177 -1.50 -5.82 -6.89
C GLU A 177 -1.04 -5.66 -5.44
N PHE A 178 -0.25 -4.62 -5.18
CA PHE A 178 0.10 -4.17 -3.84
C PHE A 178 -0.89 -3.10 -3.39
N ARG A 179 -1.59 -3.34 -2.27
CA ARG A 179 -2.64 -2.46 -1.75
C ARG A 179 -2.31 -1.86 -0.39
N ILE A 180 -1.14 -2.20 0.15
CA ILE A 180 -0.78 -1.90 1.53
C ILE A 180 -0.38 -0.44 1.75
N CYS A 181 0.22 0.22 0.75
CA CYS A 181 0.85 1.52 0.92
C CYS A 181 -0.16 2.67 1.08
N ASP A 182 0.06 3.55 2.06
CA ASP A 182 -0.68 4.81 2.20
C ASP A 182 -0.36 5.75 1.03
N ALA A 183 -1.29 6.65 0.70
CA ALA A 183 -1.04 7.70 -0.29
C ALA A 183 0.12 8.62 0.15
N GLN A 184 0.99 8.99 -0.78
CA GLN A 184 2.21 9.76 -0.52
C GLN A 184 2.14 11.16 -1.16
N ARG A 185 2.60 12.20 -0.43
CA ARG A 185 2.76 13.57 -0.93
C ARG A 185 3.96 13.68 -1.85
N SER A 186 5.07 13.05 -1.45
CA SER A 186 6.32 13.04 -2.20
C SER A 186 6.22 12.14 -3.43
N LEU A 187 6.62 12.67 -4.59
CA LEU A 187 6.75 11.89 -5.82
C LEU A 187 7.91 10.89 -5.72
N ARG A 188 8.97 11.22 -4.99
CA ARG A 188 10.09 10.30 -4.73
C ARG A 188 9.64 9.07 -3.93
N ASN A 189 8.73 9.26 -2.97
CA ASN A 189 8.19 8.15 -2.21
C ASN A 189 7.29 7.26 -3.10
N ILE A 190 6.49 7.84 -4.00
CA ILE A 190 5.71 7.05 -4.96
C ILE A 190 6.63 6.27 -5.90
N GLU A 191 7.66 6.92 -6.43
CA GLU A 191 8.67 6.27 -7.28
C GLU A 191 9.34 5.11 -6.55
N MET A 192 9.76 5.31 -5.31
CA MET A 192 10.35 4.27 -4.46
C MET A 192 9.40 3.07 -4.31
N LEU A 193 8.12 3.31 -3.98
CA LEU A 193 7.14 2.25 -3.79
C LEU A 193 6.86 1.48 -5.10
N ALA A 194 6.78 2.18 -6.22
CA ALA A 194 6.60 1.56 -7.53
C ALA A 194 7.83 0.72 -7.93
N ALA A 195 9.04 1.26 -7.75
CA ALA A 195 10.29 0.57 -8.05
C ALA A 195 10.53 -0.65 -7.15
N LEU A 196 10.24 -0.54 -5.85
CA LEU A 196 10.31 -1.67 -4.92
C LEU A 196 9.32 -2.76 -5.31
N SER A 197 8.07 -2.40 -5.63
CA SER A 197 7.05 -3.36 -6.05
C SER A 197 7.47 -4.10 -7.32
N GLN A 198 8.00 -3.38 -8.33
CA GLN A 198 8.51 -3.98 -9.57
C GLN A 198 9.69 -4.92 -9.29
N ALA A 199 10.66 -4.47 -8.50
CA ALA A 199 11.86 -5.24 -8.18
C ALA A 199 11.56 -6.49 -7.35
N LEU A 200 10.63 -6.41 -6.40
CA LEU A 200 10.15 -7.54 -5.60
C LEU A 200 9.47 -8.61 -6.45
N VAL A 201 8.57 -8.20 -7.34
CA VAL A 201 7.91 -9.15 -8.25
C VAL A 201 8.91 -9.81 -9.19
N TYR A 202 9.80 -9.02 -9.81
CA TYR A 202 10.82 -9.55 -10.72
C TYR A 202 11.71 -10.58 -10.02
N ARG A 203 12.24 -10.25 -8.84
CA ARG A 203 13.09 -11.16 -8.09
C ARG A 203 12.35 -12.44 -7.67
N ALA A 204 11.10 -12.32 -7.22
CA ALA A 204 10.31 -13.48 -6.85
C ALA A 204 9.97 -14.38 -8.06
N VAL A 205 9.80 -13.81 -9.26
CA VAL A 205 9.66 -14.59 -10.51
C VAL A 205 10.94 -15.34 -10.85
N GLU A 206 12.12 -14.71 -10.67
CA GLU A 206 13.41 -15.41 -10.87
C GLU A 206 13.57 -16.57 -9.88
N ASP A 207 13.23 -16.36 -8.60
CA ASP A 207 13.27 -17.39 -7.58
C ASP A 207 12.28 -18.53 -7.86
N TYR A 208 11.08 -18.21 -8.36
CA TYR A 208 10.10 -19.22 -8.81
C TYR A 208 10.66 -20.07 -9.94
N ASN A 209 11.24 -19.45 -10.96
CA ASN A 209 11.80 -20.14 -12.12
C ASN A 209 13.01 -21.01 -11.76
N SER A 210 13.78 -20.61 -10.76
CA SER A 210 14.96 -21.39 -10.28
C SER A 210 14.59 -22.42 -9.20
N GLY A 211 13.36 -22.46 -8.72
CA GLY A 211 12.90 -23.37 -7.67
C GLY A 211 13.43 -23.01 -6.27
N THR A 212 13.82 -21.75 -6.06
CA THR A 212 14.36 -21.24 -4.78
C THR A 212 13.37 -20.34 -4.02
N LEU A 213 12.15 -20.17 -4.54
CA LEU A 213 11.14 -19.30 -3.94
C LEU A 213 10.72 -19.78 -2.54
N ILE A 214 10.79 -18.88 -1.57
CA ILE A 214 10.27 -19.10 -0.21
C ILE A 214 8.89 -18.45 -0.13
N GLU A 215 7.86 -19.22 0.19
CA GLU A 215 6.46 -18.74 0.16
C GLU A 215 5.60 -19.18 1.35
N SER A 216 6.11 -20.08 2.19
CA SER A 216 5.38 -20.56 3.37
C SER A 216 5.80 -19.76 4.60
N PHE A 217 4.87 -18.97 5.14
CA PHE A 217 5.10 -18.12 6.30
C PHE A 217 3.99 -18.31 7.34
N ASN A 218 4.34 -18.17 8.61
CA ASN A 218 3.35 -18.15 9.68
C ASN A 218 2.50 -16.86 9.58
N LEU A 219 1.20 -17.02 9.39
CA LEU A 219 0.26 -15.89 9.21
C LEU A 219 0.18 -14.98 10.45
N GLU A 220 0.32 -15.55 11.66
CA GLU A 220 0.35 -14.76 12.90
C GLU A 220 1.54 -13.80 12.93
N PHE A 221 2.72 -14.27 12.49
CA PHE A 221 3.92 -13.40 12.43
C PHE A 221 3.79 -12.31 11.35
N LEU A 222 3.16 -12.63 10.22
CA LEU A 222 2.84 -11.62 9.19
C LEU A 222 1.88 -10.55 9.74
N ASN A 223 0.84 -10.94 10.48
CA ASN A 223 -0.13 -10.02 11.05
C ASN A 223 0.47 -9.20 12.21
N ASP A 224 1.29 -9.80 13.08
CA ASP A 224 2.02 -9.06 14.14
C ASP A 224 2.98 -8.04 13.54
N GLY A 225 3.75 -8.44 12.50
CA GLY A 225 4.63 -7.54 11.76
C GLY A 225 3.87 -6.37 11.12
N LEU A 226 2.70 -6.63 10.54
CA LEU A 226 1.81 -5.61 10.01
C LEU A 226 1.36 -4.62 11.09
N TRP A 227 0.95 -5.11 12.27
CA TRP A 227 0.60 -4.28 13.41
C TRP A 227 1.77 -3.40 13.85
N LYS A 228 2.94 -3.99 13.99
CA LYS A 228 4.15 -3.28 14.41
C LYS A 228 4.56 -2.19 13.42
N ALA A 229 4.53 -2.50 12.13
CA ALA A 229 4.81 -1.52 11.07
C ALA A 229 3.84 -0.32 11.07
N ALA A 230 2.56 -0.55 11.37
CA ALA A 230 1.59 0.52 11.46
C ALA A 230 1.69 1.35 12.74
N ARG A 231 2.24 0.81 13.82
CA ARG A 231 2.15 1.40 15.17
C ARG A 231 3.45 1.99 15.69
N PHE A 232 4.58 1.31 15.47
CA PHE A 232 5.82 1.59 16.18
C PHE A 232 6.91 2.16 15.25
N PRO A 233 7.98 2.76 15.81
CA PRO A 233 9.17 3.15 15.06
C PRO A 233 9.86 1.95 14.41
N LEU A 234 10.76 2.22 13.45
CA LEU A 234 11.45 1.19 12.66
C LEU A 234 12.41 0.30 13.47
N ASP A 235 12.83 0.74 14.63
CA ASP A 235 13.67 -0.04 15.58
C ASP A 235 12.86 -1.05 16.42
N THR A 236 11.54 -1.11 16.23
CA THR A 236 10.69 -2.06 16.96
C THR A 236 11.05 -3.50 16.61
N LYS A 237 11.06 -4.37 17.63
CA LYS A 237 11.30 -5.80 17.45
C LYS A 237 10.07 -6.49 16.86
N MET A 238 10.31 -7.38 15.92
CA MET A 238 9.32 -8.25 15.31
C MET A 238 9.90 -9.65 15.08
N ILE A 239 9.12 -10.57 14.55
CA ILE A 239 9.57 -11.90 14.15
C ILE A 239 9.67 -11.90 12.62
N ASP A 240 10.84 -12.22 12.08
CA ASP A 240 11.00 -12.45 10.64
C ASP A 240 10.21 -13.70 10.24
N PRO A 241 9.20 -13.57 9.36
CA PRO A 241 8.35 -14.71 8.99
C PRO A 241 9.08 -15.80 8.19
N ALA A 242 10.29 -15.53 7.66
CA ALA A 242 11.02 -16.49 6.85
C ALA A 242 11.86 -17.48 7.68
N ASN A 243 12.43 -17.02 8.80
CA ASN A 243 13.29 -17.85 9.67
C ASN A 243 12.76 -18.00 11.10
N ASN A 244 11.69 -17.28 11.46
CA ASN A 244 11.10 -17.23 12.79
C ASN A 244 12.05 -16.64 13.88
N GLU A 245 13.03 -15.86 13.49
CA GLU A 245 13.96 -15.20 14.39
C GLU A 245 13.46 -13.79 14.75
N VAL A 246 13.88 -13.30 15.92
CA VAL A 246 13.59 -11.92 16.33
C VAL A 246 14.53 -10.97 15.61
N CYS A 247 13.97 -10.01 14.89
CA CYS A 247 14.68 -8.92 14.24
C CYS A 247 14.00 -7.57 14.54
N THR A 248 14.60 -6.47 14.12
CA THR A 248 13.91 -5.19 14.06
C THR A 248 13.21 -5.02 12.70
N LEU A 249 12.22 -4.12 12.65
CA LEU A 249 11.59 -3.77 11.37
C LEU A 249 12.59 -3.11 10.40
N LEU A 250 13.58 -2.38 10.93
CA LEU A 250 14.69 -1.81 10.15
C LEU A 250 15.51 -2.92 9.49
N GLU A 251 15.93 -3.94 10.25
CA GLU A 251 16.65 -5.09 9.71
C GLU A 251 15.85 -5.83 8.64
N GLN A 252 14.53 -5.90 8.78
CA GLN A 252 13.68 -6.49 7.75
C GLN A 252 13.59 -5.62 6.47
N ILE A 253 13.64 -4.30 6.61
CA ILE A 253 13.78 -3.38 5.46
C ILE A 253 15.13 -3.58 4.78
N GLU A 254 16.21 -3.70 5.54
CA GLU A 254 17.57 -3.98 4.99
C GLU A 254 17.59 -5.31 4.23
N GLN A 255 17.03 -6.37 4.79
CA GLN A 255 16.87 -7.66 4.09
C GLN A 255 16.06 -7.53 2.80
N MET A 256 14.99 -6.72 2.79
CA MET A 256 14.21 -6.44 1.58
C MET A 256 15.08 -5.73 0.54
N MET A 257 15.87 -4.73 0.95
CA MET A 257 16.77 -4.00 0.04
C MET A 257 17.84 -4.89 -0.55
N ASP A 258 18.44 -5.77 0.25
CA ASP A 258 19.41 -6.76 -0.23
C ASP A 258 18.77 -7.73 -1.24
N TYR A 259 17.56 -8.21 -0.95
CA TYR A 259 16.80 -9.10 -1.81
C TYR A 259 16.52 -8.50 -3.19
N VAL A 260 16.19 -7.20 -3.26
CA VAL A 260 15.86 -6.53 -4.51
C VAL A 260 17.00 -5.78 -5.18
N HIS A 261 18.19 -5.75 -4.59
CA HIS A 261 19.32 -4.92 -5.04
C HIS A 261 19.64 -5.10 -6.53
N ALA A 262 19.83 -6.36 -6.97
CA ALA A 262 20.13 -6.68 -8.35
C ALA A 262 19.01 -6.29 -9.32
N SER A 263 17.74 -6.48 -8.91
CA SER A 263 16.57 -6.11 -9.70
C SER A 263 16.44 -4.60 -9.85
N LEU A 264 16.73 -3.83 -8.79
CA LEU A 264 16.76 -2.37 -8.87
C LEU A 264 17.82 -1.86 -9.84
N GLN A 265 19.00 -2.51 -9.87
CA GLN A 265 20.06 -2.19 -10.84
C GLN A 265 19.61 -2.54 -12.27
N TYR A 266 19.02 -3.72 -12.47
CA TYR A 266 18.53 -4.17 -13.77
C TYR A 266 17.53 -3.20 -14.41
N PHE A 267 16.62 -2.63 -13.58
CA PHE A 267 15.62 -1.63 -14.03
C PHE A 267 16.10 -0.18 -13.98
N ASN A 268 17.37 0.09 -13.68
CA ASN A 268 17.92 1.44 -13.49
C ASN A 268 17.22 2.25 -12.37
N ASN A 269 16.66 1.58 -11.38
CA ASN A 269 15.93 2.19 -10.26
C ASN A 269 16.76 2.23 -8.97
N ALA A 270 18.08 1.96 -9.00
CA ALA A 270 18.94 1.93 -7.81
C ALA A 270 19.00 3.28 -7.06
N HIS A 271 18.67 4.39 -7.71
CA HIS A 271 18.63 5.71 -7.10
C HIS A 271 17.62 5.81 -5.93
N ILE A 272 16.56 4.97 -5.92
CA ILE A 272 15.54 4.97 -4.84
C ILE A 272 16.10 4.50 -3.50
N ILE A 273 17.24 3.85 -3.47
CA ILE A 273 17.92 3.43 -2.24
C ILE A 273 18.16 4.63 -1.33
N LYS A 274 18.46 5.80 -1.91
CA LYS A 274 18.61 7.06 -1.15
C LYS A 274 17.32 7.48 -0.45
N THR A 275 16.18 7.27 -1.10
CA THR A 275 14.85 7.57 -0.52
C THR A 275 14.54 6.61 0.63
N VAL A 276 14.83 5.32 0.48
CA VAL A 276 14.69 4.34 1.58
C VAL A 276 15.56 4.73 2.77
N HIS A 277 16.85 5.01 2.55
CA HIS A 277 17.76 5.46 3.62
C HIS A 277 17.30 6.76 4.28
N HIS A 278 16.75 7.71 3.48
CA HIS A 278 16.20 8.95 4.03
C HIS A 278 15.06 8.67 5.00
N ILE A 279 14.11 7.82 4.61
CA ILE A 279 12.97 7.44 5.48
C ILE A 279 13.46 6.69 6.73
N CYS A 280 14.39 5.76 6.58
CA CYS A 280 14.94 5.02 7.72
C CYS A 280 15.63 5.92 8.76
N ASN A 281 16.26 7.01 8.31
CA ASN A 281 17.00 7.92 9.18
C ASN A 281 16.17 9.09 9.72
N ASN A 282 15.17 9.56 8.98
CA ASN A 282 14.44 10.80 9.29
C ASN A 282 12.96 10.59 9.60
N GLY A 283 12.45 9.40 9.37
CA GLY A 283 11.02 9.08 9.54
C GLY A 283 10.22 9.18 8.24
N THR A 284 8.95 8.84 8.35
CA THR A 284 7.97 8.81 7.25
C THR A 284 7.21 10.14 7.13
N GLU A 285 6.42 10.29 6.08
CA GLU A 285 5.46 11.40 5.97
C GLU A 285 4.45 11.45 7.12
N GLY A 286 4.15 10.30 7.75
CA GLY A 286 3.33 10.24 8.96
C GLY A 286 4.03 10.85 10.18
N ASP A 287 5.33 10.66 10.31
CA ASP A 287 6.13 11.29 11.38
C ASP A 287 6.18 12.81 11.20
N ASP A 288 6.30 13.30 9.94
CA ASP A 288 6.19 14.73 9.63
C ASP A 288 4.84 15.32 10.06
N GLN A 289 3.74 14.61 9.79
CA GLN A 289 2.41 15.04 10.22
C GLN A 289 2.30 15.17 11.74
N ILE A 290 2.82 14.18 12.47
CA ILE A 290 2.82 14.18 13.95
C ILE A 290 3.64 15.37 14.47
N LYS A 291 4.80 15.64 13.86
CA LYS A 291 5.66 16.77 14.23
C LYS A 291 4.94 18.11 14.03
N VAL A 292 4.39 18.36 12.84
CA VAL A 292 3.67 19.60 12.54
C VAL A 292 2.49 19.81 13.50
N TYR A 293 1.73 18.75 13.77
CA TYR A 293 0.63 18.82 14.72
C TYR A 293 1.09 19.15 16.13
N SER A 294 2.16 18.52 16.62
CA SER A 294 2.67 18.74 17.97
C SER A 294 3.20 20.16 18.17
N GLU A 295 3.75 20.77 17.12
CA GLU A 295 4.29 22.12 17.16
C GLU A 295 3.24 23.23 16.93
N SER A 296 2.21 22.97 16.12
CA SER A 296 1.35 24.04 15.58
C SER A 296 -0.15 23.68 15.48
N GLY A 297 -0.53 22.47 15.89
CA GLY A 297 -1.92 22.02 15.95
C GLY A 297 -2.53 21.59 14.63
N ILE A 298 -3.84 21.27 14.67
CA ILE A 298 -4.54 20.59 13.55
C ILE A 298 -4.73 21.45 12.31
N GLU A 299 -4.94 22.76 12.47
CA GLU A 299 -5.12 23.67 11.33
C GLU A 299 -3.80 23.85 10.55
N ALA A 300 -2.67 23.93 11.25
CA ALA A 300 -1.35 23.95 10.63
C ALA A 300 -1.04 22.65 9.90
N LEU A 301 -1.45 21.50 10.46
CA LEU A 301 -1.33 20.21 9.78
C LEU A 301 -2.13 20.18 8.46
N LYS A 302 -3.38 20.64 8.46
CA LYS A 302 -4.20 20.71 7.24
C LYS A 302 -3.52 21.58 6.16
N GLN A 303 -3.01 22.74 6.56
CA GLN A 303 -2.29 23.63 5.66
C GLN A 303 -1.01 22.96 5.12
N TYR A 304 -0.23 22.31 6.00
CA TYR A 304 0.97 21.57 5.64
C TYR A 304 0.71 20.50 4.58
N LEU A 305 -0.36 19.71 4.73
CA LEU A 305 -0.73 18.66 3.77
C LEU A 305 -1.09 19.20 2.39
N MET A 306 -1.61 20.43 2.31
CA MET A 306 -1.94 21.09 1.06
C MET A 306 -0.71 21.77 0.41
N ASP A 307 0.16 22.38 1.22
CA ASP A 307 1.29 23.17 0.72
C ASP A 307 2.50 22.32 0.33
N ASN A 308 2.62 21.12 0.86
CA ASN A 308 3.80 20.25 0.67
C ASN A 308 3.55 19.07 -0.29
N ILE A 309 2.64 19.22 -1.24
CA ILE A 309 2.46 18.25 -2.33
C ILE A 309 3.52 18.52 -3.40
N GLU A 310 4.28 17.47 -3.75
CA GLU A 310 5.22 17.56 -4.87
C GLU A 310 4.49 17.42 -6.21
N PHE A 311 4.75 18.33 -7.13
CA PHE A 311 4.24 18.34 -8.50
C PHE A 311 5.34 18.15 -9.56
N LYS A 312 6.60 18.03 -9.14
CA LYS A 312 7.74 17.74 -10.01
C LYS A 312 8.68 16.80 -9.29
N LEU A 313 9.16 15.80 -10.00
CA LEU A 313 10.25 14.96 -9.54
C LEU A 313 11.52 15.82 -9.60
N SER A 314 12.17 16.06 -8.46
CA SER A 314 13.36 16.92 -8.35
C SER A 314 14.62 16.09 -8.14
#